data_23ad7b957f193bd6c8c0a4173c52e33c
#
_entry.id   23ad7b957f193bd6c8c0a4173c52e33c
#
_cell.length_a   1.000
_cell.length_b   1.000
_cell.length_c   1.000
_cell.angle_alpha   90.00
_cell.angle_beta   90.00
_cell.angle_gamma   90.00
#
_symmetry.space_group_name_H-M   'P 1'
#
loop_
_entity.id
_entity.type
_entity.pdbx_description
1 polymer ?
#
loop_
_entity_poly.entity_id
_entity_poly.type
_entity_poly.pdbx_seq_one_letter_code
_entity_poly.pdbx_strand_id
1 'polypeptide(L)'
;MNRNRFIYFTDLMLVPVFILSFYTGVELHIAGQGVDHESWHIWAIFHTNASLLFMILGIIHVKSHWAWYKGLKTVGCKGKRKAVLLLSIVFLLAVVSGILLVCFVDGANSSLGLWHYRIGIFAVSYTHLTLP
;
A
#
# COMPACT_ATOMS: atom_id res chain seq x y z
N MET A 1 -6.70 24.42 10.11
CA MET A 1 -6.12 23.29 10.89
C MET A 1 -4.60 23.50 10.99
N ASN A 2 -4.03 23.38 12.21
CA ASN A 2 -2.58 23.54 12.37
C ASN A 2 -1.84 22.40 11.64
N ARG A 3 -0.70 22.70 10.97
CA ARG A 3 0.11 21.74 10.18
C ARG A 3 0.39 20.45 10.96
N ASN A 4 0.73 20.54 12.22
CA ASN A 4 1.04 19.36 13.04
C ASN A 4 -0.18 18.46 13.27
N ARG A 5 -1.37 19.03 13.42
CA ARG A 5 -2.61 18.27 13.55
C ARG A 5 -2.96 17.57 12.24
N PHE A 6 -2.74 18.23 11.10
CA PHE A 6 -2.96 17.63 9.80
C PHE A 6 -2.07 16.40 9.58
N ILE A 7 -0.77 16.51 9.87
CA ILE A 7 0.18 15.40 9.75
C ILE A 7 -0.26 14.25 10.66
N TYR A 8 -0.56 14.54 11.93
CA TYR A 8 -1.01 13.53 12.89
C TYR A 8 -2.27 12.79 12.42
N PHE A 9 -3.27 13.51 11.89
CA PHE A 9 -4.49 12.89 11.36
C PHE A 9 -4.21 12.02 10.13
N THR A 10 -3.33 12.47 9.24
CA THR A 10 -2.94 11.70 8.05
C THR A 10 -2.27 10.38 8.47
N ASP A 11 -1.33 10.46 9.41
CA ASP A 11 -0.60 9.29 9.91
C ASP A 11 -1.54 8.32 10.65
N LEU A 12 -2.47 8.86 11.44
CA LEU A 12 -3.47 8.05 12.14
C LEU A 12 -4.43 7.34 11.18
N MET A 13 -4.88 8.02 10.12
CA MET A 13 -5.80 7.45 9.11
C MET A 13 -5.11 6.44 8.20
N LEU A 14 -3.81 6.57 8.02
CA LEU A 14 -3.04 5.66 7.15
C LEU A 14 -3.13 4.21 7.63
N VAL A 15 -3.12 3.97 8.94
CA VAL A 15 -3.16 2.63 9.52
C VAL A 15 -4.47 1.88 9.24
N PRO A 16 -5.66 2.41 9.59
CA PRO A 16 -6.91 1.71 9.31
C PRO A 16 -7.17 1.56 7.81
N VAL A 17 -6.79 2.54 6.99
CA VAL A 17 -6.97 2.45 5.53
C VAL A 17 -6.01 1.42 4.92
N PHE A 18 -4.80 1.28 5.44
CA PHE A 18 -3.87 0.20 5.07
C PHE A 18 -4.47 -1.17 5.37
N ILE A 19 -5.00 -1.36 6.59
CA ILE A 19 -5.64 -2.62 7.00
C ILE A 19 -6.83 -2.94 6.09
N LEU A 20 -7.65 -1.94 5.77
CA LEU A 20 -8.81 -2.09 4.88
C LEU A 20 -8.38 -2.46 3.45
N SER A 21 -7.37 -1.79 2.91
CA SER A 21 -6.82 -2.09 1.58
C SER A 21 -6.23 -3.50 1.53
N PHE A 22 -5.52 -3.91 2.58
CA PHE A 22 -4.96 -5.25 2.67
C PHE A 22 -6.06 -6.31 2.77
N TYR A 23 -7.03 -6.14 3.67
CA TYR A 23 -8.14 -7.07 3.86
C TYR A 23 -8.93 -7.27 2.55
N THR A 24 -9.34 -6.19 1.91
CA THR A 24 -10.06 -6.26 0.63
C THR A 24 -9.24 -6.88 -0.49
N GLY A 25 -7.91 -6.73 -0.47
CA GLY A 25 -7.00 -7.38 -1.41
C GLY A 25 -6.91 -8.90 -1.23
N VAL A 26 -6.92 -9.36 0.02
CA VAL A 26 -6.97 -10.80 0.34
C VAL A 26 -8.30 -11.39 -0.11
N GLU A 27 -9.44 -10.76 0.20
CA GLU A 27 -10.76 -11.19 -0.23
C GLU A 27 -10.88 -11.23 -1.77
N LEU A 28 -10.36 -10.21 -2.44
CA LEU A 28 -10.31 -10.19 -3.91
C LEU A 28 -9.50 -11.37 -4.47
N HIS A 29 -8.36 -11.69 -3.85
CA HIS A 29 -7.53 -12.83 -4.28
C HIS A 29 -8.26 -14.16 -4.09
N ILE A 30 -8.95 -14.34 -2.96
CA ILE A 30 -9.76 -15.53 -2.68
C ILE A 30 -10.92 -15.64 -3.67
N ALA A 31 -11.67 -14.56 -3.89
CA ALA A 31 -12.77 -14.51 -4.85
C ALA A 31 -12.31 -14.81 -6.29
N GLY A 32 -11.10 -14.38 -6.66
CA GLY A 32 -10.50 -14.67 -7.97
C GLY A 32 -10.16 -16.14 -8.23
N GLN A 33 -10.10 -16.96 -7.18
CA GLN A 33 -9.91 -18.42 -7.29
C GLN A 33 -11.22 -19.19 -7.41
N GLY A 34 -12.34 -18.52 -7.14
CA GLY A 34 -13.68 -19.11 -7.24
C GLY A 34 -14.30 -18.97 -8.63
N VAL A 35 -15.48 -19.60 -8.81
CA VAL A 35 -16.27 -19.54 -10.05
C VAL A 35 -17.27 -18.37 -10.08
N ASP A 36 -17.37 -17.64 -8.97
CA ASP A 36 -18.35 -16.55 -8.80
C ASP A 36 -17.75 -15.19 -9.22
N HIS A 37 -18.05 -14.82 -10.47
CA HIS A 37 -17.65 -13.54 -11.04
C HIS A 37 -18.26 -12.32 -10.32
N GLU A 38 -19.44 -12.45 -9.72
CA GLU A 38 -20.12 -11.34 -9.04
C GLU A 38 -19.36 -10.94 -7.76
N SER A 39 -19.01 -11.94 -6.94
CA SER A 39 -18.19 -11.72 -5.74
C SER A 39 -16.83 -11.10 -6.09
N TRP A 40 -16.18 -11.56 -7.16
CA TRP A 40 -14.93 -10.98 -7.62
C TRP A 40 -15.06 -9.51 -7.99
N HIS A 41 -16.09 -9.13 -8.73
CA HIS A 41 -16.37 -7.73 -9.11
C HIS A 41 -16.57 -6.83 -7.91
N ILE A 42 -17.35 -7.28 -6.94
CA ILE A 42 -17.62 -6.52 -5.71
C ILE A 42 -16.31 -6.25 -4.95
N TRP A 43 -15.49 -7.29 -4.74
CA TRP A 43 -14.21 -7.14 -4.04
C TRP A 43 -13.20 -6.32 -4.83
N ALA A 44 -13.20 -6.37 -6.17
CA ALA A 44 -12.37 -5.53 -7.02
C ALA A 44 -12.70 -4.03 -6.82
N ILE A 45 -13.99 -3.68 -6.77
CA ILE A 45 -14.43 -2.30 -6.51
C ILE A 45 -13.99 -1.84 -5.12
N PHE A 46 -14.23 -2.65 -4.08
CA PHE A 46 -13.82 -2.32 -2.71
C PHE A 46 -12.32 -2.15 -2.58
N HIS A 47 -11.55 -3.08 -3.11
CA HIS A 47 -10.09 -3.03 -3.06
C HIS A 47 -9.54 -1.83 -3.81
N THR A 48 -10.03 -1.55 -5.00
CA THR A 48 -9.60 -0.39 -5.80
C THR A 48 -9.84 0.93 -5.06
N ASN A 49 -11.04 1.11 -4.49
CA ASN A 49 -11.37 2.33 -3.74
C ASN A 49 -10.53 2.48 -2.45
N ALA A 50 -10.38 1.41 -1.68
CA ALA A 50 -9.57 1.40 -0.47
C ALA A 50 -8.08 1.68 -0.79
N SER A 51 -7.57 1.08 -1.86
CA SER A 51 -6.18 1.26 -2.31
C SER A 51 -5.93 2.66 -2.87
N LEU A 52 -6.90 3.24 -3.58
CA LEU A 52 -6.81 4.63 -4.04
C LEU A 52 -6.74 5.61 -2.86
N LEU A 53 -7.57 5.41 -1.84
CA LEU A 53 -7.54 6.21 -0.62
C LEU A 53 -6.19 6.03 0.11
N PHE A 54 -5.72 4.79 0.23
CA PHE A 54 -4.40 4.49 0.82
C PHE A 54 -3.26 5.16 0.05
N MET A 55 -3.29 5.13 -1.28
CA MET A 55 -2.31 5.80 -2.14
C MET A 55 -2.28 7.31 -1.90
N ILE A 56 -3.45 7.97 -1.85
CA ILE A 56 -3.56 9.42 -1.62
C ILE A 56 -2.97 9.78 -0.24
N LEU A 57 -3.37 9.06 0.81
CA LEU A 57 -2.85 9.28 2.16
C LEU A 57 -1.35 8.99 2.24
N GLY A 58 -0.86 7.95 1.58
CA GLY A 58 0.56 7.62 1.50
C GLY A 58 1.40 8.70 0.82
N ILE A 59 0.91 9.28 -0.27
CA ILE A 59 1.56 10.40 -0.96
C ILE A 59 1.62 11.63 -0.03
N ILE A 60 0.53 11.95 0.66
CA ILE A 60 0.47 13.05 1.62
C ILE A 60 1.46 12.80 2.77
N HIS A 61 1.50 11.59 3.30
CA HIS A 61 2.43 11.17 4.35
C HIS A 61 3.89 11.36 3.93
N VAL A 62 4.29 10.80 2.79
CA VAL A 62 5.65 10.94 2.24
C VAL A 62 6.00 12.41 2.04
N LYS A 63 5.08 13.20 1.48
CA LYS A 63 5.27 14.63 1.25
C LYS A 63 5.42 15.43 2.55
N SER A 64 4.65 15.08 3.57
CA SER A 64 4.72 15.69 4.90
C SER A 64 6.04 15.42 5.61
N HIS A 65 6.62 14.25 5.39
CA HIS A 65 7.90 13.80 5.95
C HIS A 65 9.09 13.95 4.98
N TRP A 66 8.95 14.77 3.92
CA TRP A 66 9.96 14.91 2.87
C TRP A 66 11.35 15.34 3.38
N ALA A 67 11.39 16.16 4.44
CA ALA A 67 12.65 16.57 5.07
C ALA A 67 13.47 15.37 5.58
N TRP A 68 12.80 14.31 6.06
CA TRP A 68 13.45 13.08 6.48
C TRP A 68 14.14 12.37 5.31
N TYR A 69 13.50 12.29 4.15
CA TYR A 69 14.08 11.70 2.94
C TYR A 69 15.29 12.49 2.43
N LYS A 70 15.25 13.82 2.48
CA LYS A 70 16.40 14.67 2.16
C LYS A 70 17.59 14.40 3.08
N GLY A 71 17.35 14.15 4.36
CA GLY A 71 18.38 13.84 5.34
C GLY A 71 19.09 12.49 5.12
N LEU A 72 18.54 11.58 4.31
CA LEU A 72 19.20 10.30 3.99
C LEU A 72 20.53 10.48 3.27
N LYS A 73 20.68 11.53 2.46
CA LYS A 73 21.91 11.84 1.72
C LYS A 73 23.08 12.20 2.66
N THR A 74 22.79 12.82 3.79
CA THR A 74 23.81 13.32 4.73
C THR A 74 24.11 12.35 5.87
N VAL A 75 23.10 11.65 6.37
CA VAL A 75 23.22 10.79 7.56
C VAL A 75 23.36 9.30 7.21
N GLY A 76 23.13 8.96 5.94
CA GLY A 76 23.20 7.60 5.44
C GLY A 76 22.03 6.69 5.86
N CYS A 77 22.00 5.50 5.29
CA CYS A 77 20.92 4.53 5.44
C CYS A 77 21.31 3.41 6.39
N LYS A 78 21.20 3.63 7.72
CA LYS A 78 21.54 2.64 8.77
C LYS A 78 20.34 2.38 9.70
N GLY A 79 20.24 1.15 10.24
CA GLY A 79 19.22 0.79 11.24
C GLY A 79 17.77 1.00 10.75
N LYS A 80 16.95 1.64 11.56
CA LYS A 80 15.51 1.91 11.27
C LYS A 80 15.27 2.67 9.96
N ARG A 81 16.27 3.42 9.46
CA ARG A 81 16.16 4.13 8.19
C ARG A 81 16.10 3.19 6.98
N LYS A 82 16.80 2.05 7.04
CA LYS A 82 16.71 1.01 6.01
C LYS A 82 15.30 0.45 5.92
N ALA A 83 14.68 0.20 7.07
CA ALA A 83 13.31 -0.33 7.14
C ALA A 83 12.30 0.64 6.48
N VAL A 84 12.36 1.92 6.84
CA VAL A 84 11.48 2.94 6.26
C VAL A 84 11.72 3.10 4.75
N LEU A 85 12.96 3.10 4.30
CA LEU A 85 13.28 3.20 2.87
C LEU A 85 12.77 1.97 2.11
N LEU A 86 12.99 0.77 2.63
CA LEU A 86 12.48 -0.45 2.01
C LEU A 86 10.95 -0.45 1.94
N LEU A 87 10.28 -0.05 3.03
CA LEU A 87 8.82 0.07 3.05
C LEU A 87 8.31 1.09 2.03
N SER A 88 9.02 2.22 1.85
CA SER A 88 8.68 3.22 0.82
C SER A 88 8.83 2.67 -0.60
N ILE A 89 9.85 1.84 -0.86
CA ILE A 89 10.04 1.16 -2.15
C ILE A 89 8.93 0.15 -2.38
N VAL A 90 8.60 -0.66 -1.38
CA VAL A 90 7.51 -1.65 -1.47
C VAL A 90 6.17 -0.97 -1.71
N PHE A 91 5.90 0.16 -1.03
CA PHE A 91 4.71 0.98 -1.29
C PHE A 91 4.66 1.48 -2.74
N LEU A 92 5.78 2.00 -3.27
CA LEU A 92 5.85 2.44 -4.66
C LEU A 92 5.58 1.31 -5.64
N LEU A 93 6.16 0.13 -5.41
CA LEU A 93 5.93 -1.06 -6.24
C LEU A 93 4.47 -1.51 -6.19
N ALA A 94 3.84 -1.48 -5.00
CA ALA A 94 2.43 -1.79 -4.84
C ALA A 94 1.53 -0.81 -5.61
N VAL A 95 1.82 0.50 -5.53
CA VAL A 95 1.07 1.53 -6.27
C VAL A 95 1.22 1.35 -7.78
N VAL A 96 2.45 1.19 -8.27
CA VAL A 96 2.71 1.02 -9.72
C VAL A 96 2.03 -0.23 -10.26
N SER A 97 2.19 -1.38 -9.58
CA SER A 97 1.56 -2.62 -10.01
C SER A 97 0.03 -2.56 -9.93
N GLY A 98 -0.53 -1.88 -8.93
CA GLY A 98 -1.97 -1.67 -8.81
C GLY A 98 -2.54 -0.80 -9.94
N ILE A 99 -1.85 0.30 -10.30
CA ILE A 99 -2.25 1.16 -11.44
C ILE A 99 -2.19 0.36 -12.75
N LEU A 100 -1.14 -0.42 -12.96
CA LEU A 100 -1.02 -1.25 -14.16
C LEU A 100 -2.14 -2.30 -14.26
N LEU A 101 -2.55 -2.90 -13.15
CA LEU A 101 -3.69 -3.83 -13.10
C LEU A 101 -5.00 -3.15 -13.49
N VAL A 102 -5.26 -1.96 -12.95
CA VAL A 102 -6.50 -1.24 -13.26
C VAL A 102 -6.54 -0.73 -14.70
N CYS A 103 -5.39 -0.32 -15.26
CA CYS A 103 -5.36 0.33 -16.57
C CYS A 103 -5.14 -0.62 -17.74
N PHE A 104 -4.46 -1.76 -17.55
CA PHE A 104 -3.94 -2.54 -18.68
C PHE A 104 -4.18 -4.06 -18.59
N VAL A 105 -4.65 -4.58 -17.47
CA VAL A 105 -4.73 -6.04 -17.27
C VAL A 105 -6.12 -6.45 -16.81
N ASP A 106 -6.76 -7.30 -17.61
CA ASP A 106 -8.01 -7.94 -17.23
C ASP A 106 -7.73 -9.25 -16.47
N GLY A 107 -8.19 -9.32 -15.24
CA GLY A 107 -8.28 -10.55 -14.45
C GLY A 107 -7.33 -10.68 -13.26
N ALA A 108 -7.88 -11.23 -12.18
CA ALA A 108 -7.22 -11.42 -10.88
C ALA A 108 -6.06 -12.44 -10.91
N ASN A 109 -6.09 -13.38 -11.86
CA ASN A 109 -5.10 -14.46 -11.99
C ASN A 109 -3.97 -14.16 -12.98
N SER A 110 -3.82 -12.89 -13.41
CA SER A 110 -2.68 -12.49 -14.21
C SER A 110 -1.38 -12.60 -13.41
N SER A 111 -0.25 -12.80 -14.09
CA SER A 111 1.07 -12.81 -13.46
C SER A 111 1.31 -11.52 -12.65
N LEU A 112 0.87 -10.39 -13.18
CA LEU A 112 0.97 -9.09 -12.49
C LEU A 112 0.09 -9.04 -11.23
N GLY A 113 -1.11 -9.60 -11.26
CA GLY A 113 -2.00 -9.71 -10.10
C GLY A 113 -1.38 -10.54 -8.97
N LEU A 114 -0.75 -11.65 -9.30
CA LEU A 114 -0.03 -12.47 -8.33
C LEU A 114 1.18 -11.74 -7.73
N TRP A 115 1.93 -11.00 -8.53
CA TRP A 115 3.04 -10.18 -8.04
C TRP A 115 2.56 -9.05 -7.13
N HIS A 116 1.49 -8.35 -7.50
CA HIS A 116 0.89 -7.31 -6.69
C HIS A 116 0.44 -7.86 -5.32
N TYR A 117 -0.25 -9.01 -5.31
CA TYR A 117 -0.65 -9.69 -4.08
C TYR A 117 0.55 -10.05 -3.19
N ARG A 118 1.62 -10.63 -3.77
CA ARG A 118 2.84 -10.97 -3.03
C ARG A 118 3.54 -9.74 -2.44
N ILE A 119 3.57 -8.63 -3.17
CA ILE A 119 4.10 -7.34 -2.68
C ILE A 119 3.28 -6.87 -1.48
N GLY A 120 1.95 -6.97 -1.52
CA GLY A 120 1.07 -6.64 -0.39
C GLY A 120 1.32 -7.51 0.85
N ILE A 121 1.41 -8.82 0.68
CA ILE A 121 1.75 -9.76 1.78
C ILE A 121 3.12 -9.43 2.38
N PHE A 122 4.13 -9.16 1.53
CA PHE A 122 5.46 -8.77 1.99
C PHE A 122 5.43 -7.47 2.79
N ALA A 123 4.67 -6.45 2.35
CA ALA A 123 4.53 -5.19 3.05
C ALA A 123 4.00 -5.38 4.48
N VAL A 124 2.94 -6.19 4.64
CA VAL A 124 2.37 -6.48 5.96
C VAL A 124 3.34 -7.26 6.84
N SER A 125 3.94 -8.32 6.31
CA SER A 125 4.91 -9.14 7.06
C SER A 125 6.10 -8.31 7.52
N TYR A 126 6.60 -7.41 6.66
CA TYR A 126 7.74 -6.57 6.97
C TYR A 126 7.40 -5.51 8.02
N THR A 127 6.22 -4.90 7.96
CA THR A 127 5.76 -3.95 8.99
C THR A 127 5.63 -4.62 10.35
N HIS A 128 5.08 -5.83 10.41
CA HIS A 128 4.99 -6.59 11.68
C HIS A 128 6.35 -6.96 12.30
N LEU A 129 7.36 -7.23 11.45
CA LEU A 129 8.70 -7.60 11.92
C LEU A 129 9.57 -6.40 12.31
N THR A 130 9.27 -5.21 11.81
CA THR A 130 10.15 -4.03 11.96
C THR A 130 9.59 -2.92 12.83
N LEU A 131 8.30 -2.92 13.11
CA LEU A 131 7.68 -2.00 14.05
C LEU A 131 7.69 -2.61 15.46
N PRO A 132 8.13 -1.84 16.48
CA PRO A 132 8.12 -2.31 17.84
C PRO A 132 6.71 -2.48 18.40
#